data_1fbd4e6bca742390926f0e03ed5a3561
#
_entry.id   1fbd4e6bca742390926f0e03ed5a3561
#
_cell.length_a   1.000
_cell.length_b   1.000
_cell.length_c   1.000
_cell.angle_alpha   90.00
_cell.angle_beta   90.00
_cell.angle_gamma   90.00
#
_symmetry.space_group_name_H-M   'P 1'
#
loop_
_entity.id
_entity.type
_entity.pdbx_description
1 polymer ?
#
loop_
_entity_poly.entity_id
_entity_poly.type
_entity_poly.pdbx_seq_one_letter_code
_entity_poly.pdbx_strand_id
1 'polypeptide(L)'
;MTVKSLKIGIVMDPIDSITPYKDSSLAMLLEAARRNAEIHYFEQKDVRLLSGKALGQSTLLEVRDDNEDWYAFGDRQDIELGDLDAILMRKDPPFDMEYVYTTYILDRAQEDGALIVNAPQALRDMNEKAYTAWFPQCTPTTLITRSMDEMKAFLAEHERVVAKPLDGMGGRSIFVVNKGDKNANVIFETLTDYGRYFAMAQVYIPEITAGDKRILLIEGEPVPYALARIPTGDDNRGNMVAGAVAKGQAMSARDFEICEEVGPALRDAGVLFAGIDVIGDYLTEVNVTSPTGIRELDRQFDLNIAGLMFDAIESKI
;
A
#
# COMPACT_ATOMS: atom_id res chain seq x y z
N MET A 1 0.48 31.78 22.27
CA MET A 1 1.49 31.24 21.35
C MET A 1 0.70 30.80 20.14
N THR A 2 0.93 31.38 18.96
CA THR A 2 0.36 30.88 17.71
C THR A 2 1.00 29.52 17.46
N VAL A 3 0.20 28.45 17.48
CA VAL A 3 0.66 27.13 17.05
C VAL A 3 1.06 27.27 15.59
N LYS A 4 2.30 26.94 15.25
CA LYS A 4 2.78 26.96 13.86
C LYS A 4 1.91 25.98 13.09
N SER A 5 1.29 26.40 11.99
CA SER A 5 0.57 25.51 11.09
C SER A 5 1.55 24.53 10.47
N LEU A 6 1.23 23.24 10.46
CA LEU A 6 2.03 22.22 9.80
C LEU A 6 2.01 22.43 8.29
N LYS A 7 3.13 22.14 7.63
CA LYS A 7 3.25 22.09 6.18
C LYS A 7 3.34 20.65 5.74
N ILE A 8 2.28 20.14 5.12
CA ILE A 8 2.17 18.74 4.70
C ILE A 8 2.23 18.65 3.19
N GLY A 9 3.27 17.98 2.70
CA GLY A 9 3.35 17.59 1.30
C GLY A 9 2.63 16.26 1.03
N ILE A 10 2.09 16.11 -0.18
CA ILE A 10 1.60 14.83 -0.67
C ILE A 10 2.05 14.63 -2.11
N VAL A 11 2.70 13.49 -2.39
CA VAL A 11 3.03 13.03 -3.74
C VAL A 11 2.07 11.92 -4.10
N MET A 12 1.18 12.15 -5.07
CA MET A 12 0.13 11.20 -5.44
C MET A 12 -0.20 11.26 -6.93
N ASP A 13 -1.07 10.39 -7.39
CA ASP A 13 -1.68 10.47 -8.72
C ASP A 13 -2.61 11.68 -8.82
N PRO A 14 -2.97 12.12 -10.05
CA PRO A 14 -3.83 13.27 -10.22
C PRO A 14 -5.07 13.21 -9.35
N ILE A 15 -5.30 14.26 -8.53
CA ILE A 15 -6.37 14.28 -7.53
C ILE A 15 -7.77 14.21 -8.14
N ASP A 16 -7.93 14.60 -9.41
CA ASP A 16 -9.17 14.48 -10.16
C ASP A 16 -9.50 13.04 -10.58
N SER A 17 -8.51 12.13 -10.50
CA SER A 17 -8.68 10.72 -10.89
C SER A 17 -9.14 9.81 -9.74
N ILE A 18 -9.13 10.30 -8.48
CA ILE A 18 -9.51 9.50 -7.32
C ILE A 18 -11.03 9.28 -7.25
N THR A 19 -11.42 8.33 -6.41
CA THR A 19 -12.84 8.11 -6.06
C THR A 19 -13.08 8.61 -4.63
N PRO A 20 -13.61 9.85 -4.44
CA PRO A 20 -13.59 10.54 -3.15
C PRO A 20 -14.16 9.72 -2.00
N TYR A 21 -15.31 9.08 -2.18
CA TYR A 21 -16.02 8.37 -1.09
C TYR A 21 -15.22 7.19 -0.48
N LYS A 22 -14.15 6.70 -1.14
CA LYS A 22 -13.35 5.54 -0.67
C LYS A 22 -11.84 5.83 -0.64
N ASP A 23 -11.41 6.99 -1.12
CA ASP A 23 -9.99 7.29 -1.24
C ASP A 23 -9.33 7.56 0.11
N SER A 24 -8.26 6.82 0.42
CA SER A 24 -7.53 6.95 1.68
C SER A 24 -6.60 8.16 1.70
N SER A 25 -6.09 8.60 0.56
CA SER A 25 -5.26 9.81 0.47
C SER A 25 -6.11 11.04 0.73
N LEU A 26 -7.35 11.08 0.21
CA LEU A 26 -8.30 12.14 0.53
C LEU A 26 -8.66 12.14 2.04
N ALA A 27 -8.82 10.98 2.68
CA ALA A 27 -9.05 10.92 4.13
C ALA A 27 -7.88 11.55 4.91
N MET A 28 -6.63 11.30 4.50
CA MET A 28 -5.45 11.91 5.10
C MET A 28 -5.42 13.42 4.87
N LEU A 29 -5.74 13.89 3.67
CA LEU A 29 -5.80 15.31 3.33
C LEU A 29 -6.90 16.05 4.11
N LEU A 30 -8.08 15.43 4.28
CA LEU A 30 -9.16 15.98 5.10
C LEU A 30 -8.75 16.13 6.56
N GLU A 31 -8.00 15.17 7.11
CA GLU A 31 -7.46 15.26 8.46
C GLU A 31 -6.39 16.36 8.58
N ALA A 32 -5.51 16.50 7.59
CA ALA A 32 -4.54 17.61 7.52
C ALA A 32 -5.26 18.97 7.55
N ALA A 33 -6.30 19.13 6.72
CA ALA A 33 -7.11 20.33 6.68
C ALA A 33 -7.84 20.60 8.02
N ARG A 34 -8.37 19.55 8.67
CA ARG A 34 -9.01 19.66 10.00
C ARG A 34 -8.03 20.15 11.08
N ARG A 35 -6.74 19.82 10.94
CA ARG A 35 -5.65 20.31 11.81
C ARG A 35 -5.11 21.67 11.39
N ASN A 36 -5.71 22.31 10.39
CA ASN A 36 -5.29 23.59 9.81
C ASN A 36 -3.87 23.52 9.23
N ALA A 37 -3.44 22.39 8.68
CA ALA A 37 -2.19 22.27 7.97
C ALA A 37 -2.26 22.99 6.62
N GLU A 38 -1.14 23.56 6.17
CA GLU A 38 -0.93 24.00 4.80
C GLU A 38 -0.60 22.80 3.95
N ILE A 39 -1.40 22.52 2.93
CA ILE A 39 -1.28 21.31 2.10
C ILE A 39 -0.61 21.65 0.78
N HIS A 40 0.51 20.97 0.49
CA HIS A 40 1.31 21.09 -0.72
C HIS A 40 1.13 19.83 -1.58
N TYR A 41 0.45 19.97 -2.71
CA TYR A 41 0.19 18.88 -3.63
C TYR A 41 1.28 18.79 -4.70
N PHE A 42 1.69 17.54 -5.00
CA PHE A 42 2.62 17.19 -6.07
C PHE A 42 2.16 15.92 -6.78
N GLU A 43 2.37 15.89 -8.09
CA GLU A 43 2.51 14.65 -8.84
C GLU A 43 4.00 14.29 -8.99
N GLN A 44 4.35 13.07 -9.40
CA GLN A 44 5.76 12.67 -9.59
C GLN A 44 6.55 13.63 -10.49
N LYS A 45 5.92 14.18 -11.51
CA LYS A 45 6.55 15.13 -12.44
C LYS A 45 6.93 16.48 -11.81
N ASP A 46 6.36 16.80 -10.66
CA ASP A 46 6.55 18.10 -9.99
C ASP A 46 7.76 18.11 -9.04
N VAL A 47 8.35 16.95 -8.74
CA VAL A 47 9.50 16.83 -7.86
C VAL A 47 10.80 16.61 -8.65
N ARG A 48 11.93 17.15 -8.16
CA ARG A 48 13.22 17.11 -8.86
C ARG A 48 14.41 17.27 -7.93
N LEU A 49 15.57 16.81 -8.39
CA LEU A 49 16.87 17.14 -7.77
C LEU A 49 17.59 18.23 -8.59
N LEU A 50 18.05 19.26 -7.92
CA LEU A 50 18.89 20.28 -8.53
C LEU A 50 20.08 20.60 -7.60
N SER A 51 21.28 20.35 -8.09
CA SER A 51 22.52 20.59 -7.32
C SER A 51 22.52 20.00 -5.92
N GLY A 52 21.96 18.78 -5.78
CA GLY A 52 21.87 18.04 -4.51
C GLY A 52 20.71 18.44 -3.60
N LYS A 53 19.88 19.39 -3.99
CA LYS A 53 18.68 19.79 -3.25
C LYS A 53 17.42 19.12 -3.81
N ALA A 54 16.56 18.66 -2.92
CA ALA A 54 15.22 18.17 -3.26
C ALA A 54 14.25 19.36 -3.39
N LEU A 55 13.75 19.58 -4.59
CA LEU A 55 12.85 20.67 -4.93
C LEU A 55 11.53 20.15 -5.45
N GLY A 56 10.45 20.91 -5.26
CA GLY A 56 9.15 20.61 -5.82
C GLY A 56 8.41 21.85 -6.33
N GLN A 57 7.71 21.72 -7.45
CA GLN A 57 6.73 22.70 -7.86
C GLN A 57 5.40 22.38 -7.20
N SER A 58 5.19 22.93 -6.01
CA SER A 58 4.00 22.70 -5.20
C SER A 58 2.80 23.44 -5.76
N THR A 59 1.61 22.84 -5.65
CA THR A 59 0.33 23.54 -5.76
C THR A 59 -0.36 23.49 -4.40
N LEU A 60 -0.73 24.64 -3.83
CA LEU A 60 -1.52 24.67 -2.61
C LEU A 60 -2.87 23.99 -2.85
N LEU A 61 -3.33 23.20 -1.88
CA LEU A 61 -4.52 22.39 -2.04
C LEU A 61 -5.50 22.61 -0.88
N GLU A 62 -6.73 22.95 -1.22
CA GLU A 62 -7.87 22.88 -0.33
C GLU A 62 -8.68 21.62 -0.60
N VAL A 63 -9.16 20.95 0.44
CA VAL A 63 -9.97 19.73 0.31
C VAL A 63 -11.26 19.82 1.11
N ARG A 64 -12.29 19.13 0.61
CA ARG A 64 -13.63 19.05 1.20
C ARG A 64 -14.12 17.61 1.17
N ASP A 65 -14.90 17.21 2.17
CA ASP A 65 -15.56 15.90 2.16
C ASP A 65 -16.82 15.93 1.31
N ASP A 66 -16.61 16.03 0.00
CA ASP A 66 -17.65 16.05 -1.03
C ASP A 66 -17.28 15.07 -2.15
N ASN A 67 -18.28 14.48 -2.80
CA ASN A 67 -18.04 13.49 -3.87
C ASN A 67 -17.94 14.12 -5.27
N GLU A 68 -18.36 15.36 -5.43
CA GLU A 68 -18.39 16.10 -6.70
C GLU A 68 -17.41 17.27 -6.72
N ASP A 69 -17.22 17.95 -5.56
CA ASP A 69 -16.34 19.12 -5.40
C ASP A 69 -15.41 18.94 -4.19
N TRP A 70 -14.50 17.94 -4.27
CA TRP A 70 -13.65 17.54 -3.14
C TRP A 70 -12.34 18.32 -3.01
N TYR A 71 -11.93 19.11 -4.03
CA TYR A 71 -10.69 19.87 -3.97
C TYR A 71 -10.77 21.20 -4.72
N ALA A 72 -9.84 22.09 -4.38
CA ALA A 72 -9.55 23.29 -5.15
C ALA A 72 -8.04 23.56 -5.12
N PHE A 73 -7.47 23.91 -6.28
CA PHE A 73 -6.08 24.33 -6.36
C PHE A 73 -5.93 25.82 -6.05
N GLY A 74 -4.93 26.13 -5.23
CA GLY A 74 -4.45 27.48 -4.98
C GLY A 74 -3.22 27.83 -5.81
N ASP A 75 -2.34 28.64 -5.22
CA ASP A 75 -1.13 29.13 -5.88
C ASP A 75 -0.10 28.01 -6.09
N ARG A 76 0.64 28.14 -7.20
CA ARG A 76 1.82 27.31 -7.49
C ARG A 76 3.09 28.01 -7.05
N GLN A 77 4.00 27.25 -6.42
CA GLN A 77 5.27 27.80 -5.95
C GLN A 77 6.38 26.74 -5.98
N ASP A 78 7.61 27.18 -6.28
CA ASP A 78 8.77 26.33 -6.14
C ASP A 78 9.24 26.39 -4.67
N ILE A 79 9.43 25.19 -4.08
CA ILE A 79 9.87 25.05 -2.68
C ILE A 79 10.99 24.03 -2.54
N GLU A 80 11.78 24.13 -1.49
CA GLU A 80 12.64 23.06 -1.02
C GLU A 80 11.77 22.05 -0.28
N LEU A 81 11.84 20.75 -0.65
CA LEU A 81 10.99 19.72 -0.04
C LEU A 81 11.34 19.48 1.44
N GLY A 82 12.60 19.76 1.83
CA GLY A 82 13.06 19.71 3.22
C GLY A 82 12.43 20.75 4.14
N ASP A 83 11.78 21.80 3.59
CA ASP A 83 11.06 22.84 4.38
C ASP A 83 9.64 22.40 4.80
N LEU A 84 9.18 21.23 4.31
CA LEU A 84 7.92 20.64 4.72
C LEU A 84 8.11 19.86 6.04
N ASP A 85 7.13 19.93 6.93
CA ASP A 85 7.17 19.18 8.19
C ASP A 85 7.00 17.66 7.93
N ALA A 86 6.12 17.27 6.99
CA ALA A 86 6.02 15.88 6.52
C ALA A 86 5.59 15.80 5.05
N ILE A 87 5.98 14.71 4.37
CA ILE A 87 5.58 14.40 2.99
C ILE A 87 5.00 12.99 2.94
N LEU A 88 3.75 12.88 2.51
CA LEU A 88 3.05 11.62 2.30
C LEU A 88 3.34 11.12 0.88
N MET A 89 4.04 9.99 0.76
CA MET A 89 4.26 9.32 -0.53
C MET A 89 3.08 8.39 -0.79
N ARG A 90 2.11 8.88 -1.55
CA ARG A 90 0.83 8.20 -1.83
C ARG A 90 0.62 7.88 -3.30
N LYS A 91 1.70 7.93 -4.10
CA LYS A 91 1.67 7.48 -5.48
C LYS A 91 1.33 5.99 -5.56
N ASP A 92 0.27 5.67 -6.29
CA ASP A 92 -0.11 4.28 -6.54
C ASP A 92 0.94 3.54 -7.40
N PRO A 93 1.10 2.23 -7.26
CA PRO A 93 1.87 1.45 -8.22
C PRO A 93 1.43 1.72 -9.68
N PRO A 94 2.30 1.53 -10.71
CA PRO A 94 3.38 0.54 -10.68
C PRO A 94 4.61 1.01 -9.88
N PHE A 95 5.24 0.06 -9.18
CA PHE A 95 6.55 0.26 -8.57
C PHE A 95 7.61 -0.02 -9.66
N ASP A 96 7.95 1.03 -10.37
CA ASP A 96 8.91 1.02 -11.47
C ASP A 96 10.14 1.91 -11.14
N MET A 97 11.02 2.09 -12.11
CA MET A 97 12.21 2.94 -11.91
C MET A 97 11.85 4.41 -11.67
N GLU A 98 10.74 4.90 -12.21
CA GLU A 98 10.28 6.27 -11.96
C GLU A 98 9.83 6.44 -10.50
N TYR A 99 9.17 5.41 -9.94
CA TYR A 99 8.85 5.36 -8.51
C TYR A 99 10.14 5.37 -7.67
N VAL A 100 11.13 4.54 -8.02
CA VAL A 100 12.44 4.48 -7.35
C VAL A 100 13.16 5.84 -7.42
N TYR A 101 13.18 6.51 -8.58
CA TYR A 101 13.78 7.84 -8.71
C TYR A 101 13.09 8.89 -7.84
N THR A 102 11.76 8.82 -7.72
CA THR A 102 11.01 9.68 -6.79
C THR A 102 11.46 9.43 -5.35
N THR A 103 11.68 8.19 -4.93
CA THR A 103 12.15 7.88 -3.58
C THR A 103 13.56 8.45 -3.31
N TYR A 104 14.46 8.55 -4.31
CA TYR A 104 15.76 9.20 -4.13
C TYR A 104 15.64 10.71 -3.90
N ILE A 105 14.65 11.37 -4.53
CA ILE A 105 14.34 12.77 -4.26
C ILE A 105 13.84 12.93 -2.83
N LEU A 106 12.97 12.02 -2.38
CA LEU A 106 12.43 12.03 -1.02
C LEU A 106 13.48 11.69 0.04
N ASP A 107 14.47 10.82 -0.26
CA ASP A 107 15.64 10.61 0.63
C ASP A 107 16.35 11.94 0.92
N ARG A 108 16.59 12.75 -0.12
CA ARG A 108 17.22 14.07 0.06
C ARG A 108 16.34 15.03 0.87
N ALA A 109 15.03 15.02 0.63
CA ALA A 109 14.11 15.82 1.45
C ALA A 109 14.13 15.38 2.92
N GLN A 110 14.23 14.07 3.18
CA GLN A 110 14.35 13.52 4.54
C GLN A 110 15.68 13.93 5.21
N GLU A 111 16.80 13.88 4.49
CA GLU A 111 18.09 14.33 5.00
C GLU A 111 18.09 15.84 5.30
N ASP A 112 17.31 16.64 4.56
CA ASP A 112 17.17 18.08 4.75
C ASP A 112 16.10 18.44 5.81
N GLY A 113 15.38 17.45 6.42
CA GLY A 113 14.57 17.64 7.62
C GLY A 113 13.09 17.23 7.52
N ALA A 114 12.53 16.94 6.33
CA ALA A 114 11.16 16.53 6.19
C ALA A 114 10.95 15.08 6.70
N LEU A 115 9.88 14.81 7.42
CA LEU A 115 9.44 13.43 7.70
C LEU A 115 8.79 12.85 6.45
N ILE A 116 9.31 11.73 5.92
CA ILE A 116 8.70 11.05 4.76
C ILE A 116 7.88 9.86 5.23
N VAL A 117 6.63 9.81 4.83
CA VAL A 117 5.68 8.75 5.16
C VAL A 117 5.29 7.98 3.89
N ASN A 118 5.77 6.75 3.70
CA ASN A 118 6.71 5.99 4.54
C ASN A 118 8.17 6.30 4.14
N ALA A 119 9.12 5.87 5.00
CA ALA A 119 10.55 6.04 4.75
C ALA A 119 10.93 5.55 3.33
N PRO A 120 11.64 6.36 2.53
CA PRO A 120 11.91 6.04 1.12
C PRO A 120 12.67 4.72 0.94
N GLN A 121 13.58 4.38 1.87
CA GLN A 121 14.28 3.10 1.85
C GLN A 121 13.32 1.92 2.03
N ALA A 122 12.36 2.00 2.96
CA ALA A 122 11.37 0.94 3.18
C ALA A 122 10.48 0.74 1.94
N LEU A 123 10.10 1.83 1.26
CA LEU A 123 9.36 1.76 0.00
C LEU A 123 10.11 0.96 -1.08
N ARG A 124 11.43 1.09 -1.14
CA ARG A 124 12.28 0.34 -2.10
C ARG A 124 12.50 -1.11 -1.70
N ASP A 125 12.62 -1.39 -0.40
CA ASP A 125 13.03 -2.71 0.10
C ASP A 125 11.85 -3.68 0.27
N MET A 126 10.64 -3.18 0.43
CA MET A 126 9.47 -3.98 0.79
C MET A 126 8.51 -4.14 -0.39
N ASN A 127 8.84 -5.04 -1.32
CA ASN A 127 7.86 -5.44 -2.34
C ASN A 127 6.66 -6.13 -1.66
N GLU A 128 5.45 -5.74 -1.99
CA GLU A 128 4.21 -6.13 -1.32
C GLU A 128 4.01 -7.65 -1.17
N LYS A 129 4.50 -8.44 -2.14
CA LYS A 129 4.37 -9.91 -2.14
C LYS A 129 5.64 -10.59 -1.66
N ALA A 130 6.80 -10.19 -2.19
CA ALA A 130 8.06 -10.81 -1.85
C ALA A 130 8.43 -10.63 -0.37
N TYR A 131 8.09 -9.49 0.23
CA TYR A 131 8.43 -9.20 1.63
C TYR A 131 7.74 -10.14 2.62
N THR A 132 6.64 -10.80 2.24
CA THR A 132 6.02 -11.84 3.07
C THR A 132 6.96 -13.01 3.39
N ALA A 133 7.99 -13.24 2.56
CA ALA A 133 8.98 -14.30 2.78
C ALA A 133 9.85 -14.09 4.05
N TRP A 134 9.88 -12.89 4.60
CA TRP A 134 10.53 -12.62 5.90
C TRP A 134 9.72 -13.11 7.10
N PHE A 135 8.46 -13.52 6.88
CA PHE A 135 7.54 -14.02 7.92
C PHE A 135 7.01 -15.43 7.57
N PRO A 136 7.91 -16.43 7.41
CA PRO A 136 7.50 -17.76 6.97
C PRO A 136 6.52 -18.45 7.91
N GLN A 137 6.51 -18.08 9.22
CA GLN A 137 5.56 -18.56 10.21
C GLN A 137 4.14 -17.99 10.06
N CYS A 138 4.01 -16.92 9.27
CA CYS A 138 2.73 -16.25 9.01
C CYS A 138 2.19 -16.54 7.61
N THR A 139 2.98 -17.10 6.69
CA THR A 139 2.63 -17.28 5.28
C THR A 139 2.33 -18.74 4.95
N PRO A 140 1.51 -19.05 3.93
CA PRO A 140 1.46 -20.40 3.40
C PRO A 140 2.77 -20.71 2.68
N THR A 141 3.04 -21.99 2.40
CA THR A 141 4.23 -22.37 1.63
C THR A 141 4.27 -21.59 0.31
N THR A 142 5.39 -20.91 0.09
CA THR A 142 5.55 -19.93 -1.00
C THR A 142 6.89 -20.16 -1.70
N LEU A 143 6.86 -20.11 -3.02
CA LEU A 143 8.02 -20.15 -3.89
C LEU A 143 8.09 -18.86 -4.71
N ILE A 144 9.24 -18.20 -4.72
CA ILE A 144 9.54 -17.07 -5.60
C ILE A 144 10.69 -17.49 -6.52
N THR A 145 10.41 -17.65 -7.79
CA THR A 145 11.38 -18.10 -8.78
C THR A 145 11.07 -17.57 -10.17
N ARG A 146 12.05 -17.64 -11.06
CA ARG A 146 11.86 -17.49 -12.53
C ARG A 146 11.91 -18.82 -13.26
N SER A 147 12.20 -19.91 -12.55
CA SER A 147 12.32 -21.25 -13.12
C SER A 147 10.95 -21.89 -13.30
N MET A 148 10.55 -22.11 -14.54
CA MET A 148 9.31 -22.81 -14.86
C MET A 148 9.30 -24.26 -14.35
N ASP A 149 10.46 -24.90 -14.29
CA ASP A 149 10.56 -26.29 -13.82
C ASP A 149 10.36 -26.37 -12.31
N GLU A 150 10.86 -25.38 -11.53
CA GLU A 150 10.60 -25.27 -10.11
C GLU A 150 9.11 -24.97 -9.84
N MET A 151 8.46 -24.10 -10.64
CA MET A 151 7.02 -23.85 -10.52
C MET A 151 6.19 -25.10 -10.80
N LYS A 152 6.57 -25.91 -11.80
CA LYS A 152 5.92 -27.18 -12.11
C LYS A 152 6.11 -28.19 -10.98
N ALA A 153 7.32 -28.30 -10.42
CA ALA A 153 7.60 -29.16 -9.29
C ALA A 153 6.78 -28.75 -8.06
N PHE A 154 6.70 -27.46 -7.76
CA PHE A 154 5.90 -26.92 -6.68
C PHE A 154 4.39 -27.23 -6.87
N LEU A 155 3.85 -27.04 -8.07
CA LEU A 155 2.47 -27.44 -8.39
C LEU A 155 2.25 -28.96 -8.25
N ALA A 156 3.21 -29.76 -8.65
CA ALA A 156 3.12 -31.24 -8.54
C ALA A 156 3.09 -31.71 -7.08
N GLU A 157 3.80 -31.02 -6.19
CA GLU A 157 3.86 -31.29 -4.75
C GLU A 157 2.60 -30.84 -4.02
N HIS A 158 2.14 -29.61 -4.29
CA HIS A 158 1.06 -28.98 -3.53
C HIS A 158 -0.33 -29.06 -4.18
N GLU A 159 -0.43 -29.66 -5.37
CA GLU A 159 -1.67 -29.97 -6.12
C GLU A 159 -2.50 -28.75 -6.55
N ARG A 160 -2.57 -27.69 -5.77
CA ARG A 160 -3.30 -26.45 -6.08
C ARG A 160 -2.54 -25.22 -5.56
N VAL A 161 -2.22 -24.31 -6.46
CA VAL A 161 -1.42 -23.11 -6.13
C VAL A 161 -2.05 -21.87 -6.72
N VAL A 162 -1.69 -20.70 -6.15
CA VAL A 162 -1.90 -19.39 -6.74
C VAL A 162 -0.58 -18.93 -7.35
N ALA A 163 -0.58 -18.68 -8.65
CA ALA A 163 0.57 -18.11 -9.37
C ALA A 163 0.29 -16.64 -9.69
N LYS A 164 1.24 -15.75 -9.37
CA LYS A 164 1.07 -14.31 -9.50
C LYS A 164 2.40 -13.60 -9.77
N PRO A 165 2.41 -12.44 -10.50
CA PRO A 165 3.61 -11.61 -10.64
C PRO A 165 3.91 -10.92 -9.31
N LEU A 166 5.16 -10.47 -9.12
CA LEU A 166 5.56 -9.73 -7.90
C LEU A 166 5.13 -8.25 -7.94
N ASP A 167 5.01 -7.67 -9.12
CA ASP A 167 4.74 -6.24 -9.36
C ASP A 167 3.28 -5.92 -9.75
N GLY A 168 2.41 -6.94 -9.78
CA GLY A 168 1.00 -6.78 -10.16
C GLY A 168 0.13 -6.28 -9.02
N MET A 169 -0.63 -5.19 -9.25
CA MET A 169 -1.66 -4.68 -8.34
C MET A 169 -3.08 -5.00 -8.83
N GLY A 170 -4.05 -4.86 -7.93
CA GLY A 170 -5.48 -4.96 -8.30
C GLY A 170 -5.92 -6.35 -8.77
N GLY A 171 -5.21 -7.42 -8.41
CA GLY A 171 -5.53 -8.80 -8.80
C GLY A 171 -5.23 -9.14 -10.25
N ARG A 172 -4.48 -8.31 -10.96
CA ARG A 172 -4.06 -8.59 -12.34
C ARG A 172 -3.13 -9.79 -12.38
N SER A 173 -3.35 -10.69 -13.35
CA SER A 173 -2.51 -11.86 -13.60
C SER A 173 -2.35 -12.79 -12.40
N ILE A 174 -3.37 -12.89 -11.53
CA ILE A 174 -3.44 -13.89 -10.47
C ILE A 174 -4.17 -15.11 -11.03
N PHE A 175 -3.52 -16.27 -11.00
CA PHE A 175 -4.05 -17.51 -11.53
C PHE A 175 -4.13 -18.57 -10.43
N VAL A 176 -5.28 -19.22 -10.31
CA VAL A 176 -5.40 -20.48 -9.54
C VAL A 176 -5.08 -21.62 -10.50
N VAL A 177 -4.06 -22.39 -10.19
CA VAL A 177 -3.57 -23.50 -11.04
C VAL A 177 -3.69 -24.81 -10.28
N ASN A 178 -4.39 -25.79 -10.88
CA ASN A 178 -4.51 -27.13 -10.32
C ASN A 178 -3.54 -28.10 -10.99
N LYS A 179 -3.10 -29.11 -10.27
CA LYS A 179 -2.33 -30.21 -10.84
C LYS A 179 -3.08 -30.85 -12.01
N GLY A 180 -2.42 -30.98 -13.13
CA GLY A 180 -3.02 -31.48 -14.36
C GLY A 180 -3.75 -30.44 -15.22
N ASP A 181 -3.76 -29.18 -14.83
CA ASP A 181 -4.27 -28.09 -15.67
C ASP A 181 -3.43 -27.98 -16.96
N LYS A 182 -4.11 -28.07 -18.10
CA LYS A 182 -3.48 -28.01 -19.42
C LYS A 182 -2.88 -26.65 -19.73
N ASN A 183 -3.34 -25.59 -19.05
CA ASN A 183 -2.84 -24.23 -19.21
C ASN A 183 -1.68 -23.90 -18.27
N ALA A 184 -1.32 -24.77 -17.32
CA ALA A 184 -0.28 -24.49 -16.32
C ALA A 184 1.02 -24.00 -16.95
N ASN A 185 1.48 -24.65 -18.05
CA ASN A 185 2.68 -24.24 -18.75
C ASN A 185 2.57 -22.80 -19.30
N VAL A 186 1.47 -22.50 -20.00
CA VAL A 186 1.24 -21.15 -20.59
C VAL A 186 1.13 -20.08 -19.50
N ILE A 187 0.52 -20.41 -18.35
CA ILE A 187 0.44 -19.49 -17.20
C ILE A 187 1.85 -19.19 -16.68
N PHE A 188 2.68 -20.21 -16.46
CA PHE A 188 4.04 -20.01 -15.97
C PHE A 188 4.93 -19.32 -16.99
N GLU A 189 4.81 -19.64 -18.29
CA GLU A 189 5.47 -18.92 -19.39
C GLU A 189 5.10 -17.41 -19.36
N THR A 190 3.81 -17.11 -19.26
CA THR A 190 3.32 -15.73 -19.24
C THR A 190 3.83 -14.96 -18.02
N LEU A 191 3.77 -15.57 -16.83
CA LEU A 191 4.18 -14.91 -15.59
C LEU A 191 5.69 -14.67 -15.52
N THR A 192 6.47 -15.62 -16.05
CA THR A 192 7.94 -15.54 -16.01
C THR A 192 8.56 -14.93 -17.26
N ASP A 193 7.77 -14.64 -18.30
CA ASP A 193 8.28 -14.29 -19.63
C ASP A 193 9.42 -15.23 -20.04
N TYR A 194 9.10 -16.54 -20.08
CA TYR A 194 10.03 -17.62 -20.40
C TYR A 194 11.29 -17.66 -19.49
N GLY A 195 11.13 -17.38 -18.21
CA GLY A 195 12.21 -17.37 -17.23
C GLY A 195 12.99 -16.07 -17.13
N ARG A 196 12.47 -14.98 -17.73
CA ARG A 196 13.08 -13.65 -17.68
C ARG A 196 12.75 -12.93 -16.37
N TYR A 197 11.52 -13.05 -15.88
CA TYR A 197 11.02 -12.37 -14.67
C TYR A 197 10.78 -13.34 -13.52
N PHE A 198 10.97 -12.86 -12.30
CA PHE A 198 10.53 -13.58 -11.10
C PHE A 198 9.01 -13.54 -10.98
N ALA A 199 8.43 -14.66 -10.56
CA ALA A 199 7.04 -14.78 -10.20
C ALA A 199 6.90 -15.59 -8.89
N MET A 200 5.73 -15.49 -8.26
CA MET A 200 5.39 -16.20 -7.03
C MET A 200 4.43 -17.33 -7.32
N ALA A 201 4.70 -18.50 -6.77
CA ALA A 201 3.72 -19.59 -6.60
C ALA A 201 3.50 -19.81 -5.11
N GLN A 202 2.25 -19.84 -4.67
CA GLN A 202 1.85 -19.93 -3.28
C GLN A 202 0.76 -21.00 -3.13
N VAL A 203 0.81 -21.81 -2.08
CA VAL A 203 -0.24 -22.81 -1.83
C VAL A 203 -1.59 -22.11 -1.72
N TYR A 204 -2.59 -22.66 -2.40
CA TYR A 204 -3.93 -22.09 -2.41
C TYR A 204 -4.58 -22.14 -1.03
N ILE A 205 -5.16 -21.03 -0.60
CA ILE A 205 -5.86 -20.88 0.67
C ILE A 205 -7.36 -20.90 0.40
N PRO A 206 -8.09 -21.98 0.77
CA PRO A 206 -9.53 -22.10 0.50
C PRO A 206 -10.39 -21.02 1.14
N GLU A 207 -9.93 -20.46 2.25
CA GLU A 207 -10.60 -19.42 3.03
C GLU A 207 -10.77 -18.10 2.28
N ILE A 208 -10.16 -17.94 1.09
CA ILE A 208 -10.40 -16.78 0.21
C ILE A 208 -11.90 -16.57 -0.08
N THR A 209 -12.71 -17.63 -0.04
CA THR A 209 -14.16 -17.55 -0.21
C THR A 209 -14.86 -16.74 0.89
N ALA A 210 -14.24 -16.64 2.07
CA ALA A 210 -14.70 -15.79 3.17
C ALA A 210 -14.18 -14.36 3.09
N GLY A 211 -13.28 -14.09 2.14
CA GLY A 211 -12.68 -12.80 1.87
C GLY A 211 -11.19 -12.73 2.20
N ASP A 212 -10.58 -11.76 1.60
CA ASP A 212 -9.22 -11.30 1.85
C ASP A 212 -9.30 -10.09 2.81
N LYS A 213 -8.70 -10.21 3.99
CA LYS A 213 -8.79 -9.19 5.05
C LYS A 213 -7.65 -8.17 4.91
N ARG A 214 -7.97 -6.90 4.69
CA ARG A 214 -7.03 -5.79 4.84
C ARG A 214 -7.00 -5.35 6.29
N ILE A 215 -5.83 -5.39 6.95
CA ILE A 215 -5.58 -4.84 8.27
C ILE A 215 -4.66 -3.64 8.11
N LEU A 216 -5.09 -2.47 8.60
CA LEU A 216 -4.27 -1.26 8.57
C LEU A 216 -3.42 -1.19 9.84
N LEU A 217 -2.13 -0.81 9.67
CA LEU A 217 -1.20 -0.63 10.77
C LEU A 217 -0.66 0.81 10.77
N ILE A 218 -0.56 1.39 11.96
CA ILE A 218 0.09 2.68 12.20
C ILE A 218 1.24 2.43 13.17
N GLU A 219 2.46 2.75 12.75
CA GLU A 219 3.69 2.44 13.52
C GLU A 219 3.80 0.97 13.95
N GLY A 220 3.34 0.07 13.11
CA GLY A 220 3.34 -1.37 13.37
C GLY A 220 2.20 -1.85 14.26
N GLU A 221 1.37 -0.97 14.80
CA GLU A 221 0.21 -1.34 15.62
C GLU A 221 -1.06 -1.42 14.76
N PRO A 222 -1.86 -2.49 14.84
CA PRO A 222 -3.06 -2.61 14.03
C PRO A 222 -4.19 -1.70 14.52
N VAL A 223 -4.96 -1.14 13.59
CA VAL A 223 -6.29 -0.60 13.94
C VAL A 223 -7.22 -1.74 14.36
N PRO A 224 -8.23 -1.49 15.22
CA PRO A 224 -8.95 -2.57 15.91
C PRO A 224 -9.86 -3.44 15.02
N TYR A 225 -9.98 -3.12 13.73
CA TYR A 225 -10.86 -3.84 12.79
C TYR A 225 -10.16 -4.10 11.46
N ALA A 226 -10.54 -5.21 10.82
CA ALA A 226 -10.10 -5.57 9.47
C ALA A 226 -11.21 -5.27 8.45
N LEU A 227 -10.82 -4.98 7.21
CA LEU A 227 -11.70 -4.82 6.07
C LEU A 227 -11.69 -6.08 5.22
N ALA A 228 -12.70 -6.96 5.37
CA ALA A 228 -12.85 -8.13 4.51
C ALA A 228 -13.33 -7.69 3.12
N ARG A 229 -12.59 -8.10 2.09
CA ARG A 229 -12.89 -7.89 0.68
C ARG A 229 -13.41 -9.23 0.13
N ILE A 230 -14.71 -9.38 0.10
CA ILE A 230 -15.38 -10.66 -0.21
C ILE A 230 -15.60 -10.74 -1.72
N PRO A 231 -15.03 -11.76 -2.42
CA PRO A 231 -15.27 -11.96 -3.84
C PRO A 231 -16.76 -12.11 -4.14
N THR A 232 -17.21 -11.53 -5.26
CA THR A 232 -18.59 -11.67 -5.73
C THR A 232 -18.63 -12.48 -7.02
N GLY A 233 -19.55 -13.42 -7.13
CA GLY A 233 -19.73 -14.28 -8.32
C GLY A 233 -18.67 -15.40 -8.42
N ASP A 234 -18.31 -15.75 -9.64
CA ASP A 234 -17.38 -16.85 -9.95
C ASP A 234 -15.89 -16.41 -9.93
N ASP A 235 -15.59 -15.18 -9.54
CA ASP A 235 -14.23 -14.65 -9.47
C ASP A 235 -13.61 -14.94 -8.11
N ASN A 236 -12.45 -15.58 -8.09
CA ASN A 236 -11.69 -15.90 -6.86
C ASN A 236 -10.84 -14.73 -6.35
N ARG A 237 -10.92 -13.54 -6.98
CA ARG A 237 -10.13 -12.36 -6.58
C ARG A 237 -10.84 -11.53 -5.52
N GLY A 238 -10.23 -11.41 -4.35
CA GLY A 238 -10.75 -10.65 -3.21
C GLY A 238 -10.49 -9.13 -3.26
N ASN A 239 -10.05 -8.56 -4.39
CA ASN A 239 -9.77 -7.14 -4.43
C ASN A 239 -10.99 -6.30 -4.89
N MET A 240 -11.05 -5.05 -4.41
CA MET A 240 -12.16 -4.14 -4.69
C MET A 240 -12.22 -3.66 -6.16
N VAL A 241 -11.12 -3.77 -6.91
CA VAL A 241 -11.07 -3.45 -8.35
C VAL A 241 -11.83 -4.49 -9.15
N ALA A 242 -11.88 -5.76 -8.68
CA ALA A 242 -12.65 -6.83 -9.29
C ALA A 242 -14.13 -6.88 -8.83
N GLY A 243 -14.61 -5.90 -8.06
CA GLY A 243 -15.99 -5.80 -7.63
C GLY A 243 -16.31 -6.50 -6.30
N ALA A 244 -15.31 -6.83 -5.49
CA ALA A 244 -15.52 -7.39 -4.15
C ALA A 244 -16.29 -6.42 -3.24
N VAL A 245 -17.09 -6.98 -2.34
CA VAL A 245 -17.79 -6.20 -1.30
C VAL A 245 -16.87 -6.00 -0.11
N ALA A 246 -16.69 -4.73 0.29
CA ALA A 246 -15.91 -4.36 1.46
C ALA A 246 -16.77 -4.40 2.73
N LYS A 247 -16.45 -5.30 3.66
CA LYS A 247 -17.13 -5.43 4.94
C LYS A 247 -16.14 -5.39 6.09
N GLY A 248 -16.34 -4.44 7.00
CA GLY A 248 -15.56 -4.39 8.22
C GLY A 248 -15.92 -5.52 9.18
N GLN A 249 -14.94 -6.05 9.89
CA GLN A 249 -15.10 -7.11 10.88
C GLN A 249 -14.07 -7.01 12.02
N ALA A 250 -14.40 -7.63 13.16
CA ALA A 250 -13.44 -7.79 14.23
C ALA A 250 -12.26 -8.67 13.79
N MET A 251 -11.08 -8.38 14.30
CA MET A 251 -9.88 -9.19 14.10
C MET A 251 -9.95 -10.47 14.92
N SER A 252 -9.43 -11.57 14.38
CA SER A 252 -9.22 -12.83 15.09
C SER A 252 -7.94 -12.78 15.95
N ALA A 253 -7.78 -13.74 16.86
CA ALA A 253 -6.52 -13.88 17.61
C ALA A 253 -5.32 -14.07 16.66
N ARG A 254 -5.51 -14.84 15.57
CA ARG A 254 -4.46 -15.06 14.58
C ARG A 254 -4.10 -13.80 13.82
N ASP A 255 -5.05 -12.92 13.53
CA ASP A 255 -4.80 -11.63 12.89
C ASP A 255 -3.88 -10.76 13.79
N PHE A 256 -4.12 -10.75 15.10
CA PHE A 256 -3.26 -10.05 16.06
C PHE A 256 -1.85 -10.66 16.13
N GLU A 257 -1.73 -12.00 16.18
CA GLU A 257 -0.42 -12.68 16.15
C GLU A 257 0.38 -12.31 14.89
N ILE A 258 -0.26 -12.26 13.72
CA ILE A 258 0.39 -11.83 12.49
C ILE A 258 0.85 -10.36 12.58
N CYS A 259 0.04 -9.48 13.16
CA CYS A 259 0.43 -8.08 13.36
C CYS A 259 1.60 -7.95 14.35
N GLU A 260 1.63 -8.74 15.41
CA GLU A 260 2.74 -8.77 16.38
C GLU A 260 4.07 -9.23 15.76
N GLU A 261 4.01 -10.14 14.78
CA GLU A 261 5.19 -10.60 14.02
C GLU A 261 5.67 -9.57 12.98
N VAL A 262 4.75 -8.93 12.26
CA VAL A 262 5.06 -8.02 11.16
C VAL A 262 5.34 -6.59 11.64
N GLY A 263 4.57 -6.12 12.61
CA GLY A 263 4.57 -4.73 13.07
C GLY A 263 5.93 -4.18 13.49
N PRO A 264 6.73 -4.89 14.32
CA PRO A 264 8.06 -4.43 14.71
C PRO A 264 8.98 -4.17 13.52
N ALA A 265 8.99 -5.07 12.52
CA ALA A 265 9.83 -4.93 11.33
C ALA A 265 9.43 -3.71 10.49
N LEU A 266 8.14 -3.41 10.39
CA LEU A 266 7.64 -2.22 9.71
C LEU A 266 8.06 -0.94 10.44
N ARG A 267 7.86 -0.89 11.75
CA ARG A 267 8.22 0.25 12.60
C ARG A 267 9.73 0.53 12.55
N ASP A 268 10.56 -0.50 12.69
CA ASP A 268 12.02 -0.38 12.67
C ASP A 268 12.54 0.12 11.32
N ALA A 269 11.83 -0.19 10.23
CA ALA A 269 12.13 0.30 8.88
C ALA A 269 11.59 1.70 8.59
N GLY A 270 10.87 2.34 9.53
CA GLY A 270 10.28 3.66 9.33
C GLY A 270 8.99 3.65 8.50
N VAL A 271 8.28 2.53 8.49
CA VAL A 271 6.94 2.44 7.90
C VAL A 271 5.92 2.92 8.92
N LEU A 272 5.41 4.12 8.74
CA LEU A 272 4.41 4.71 9.63
C LEU A 272 3.01 4.20 9.32
N PHE A 273 2.68 3.97 8.04
CA PHE A 273 1.37 3.51 7.61
C PHE A 273 1.48 2.33 6.65
N ALA A 274 0.88 1.21 6.99
CA ALA A 274 0.87 0.01 6.16
C ALA A 274 -0.51 -0.64 6.11
N GLY A 275 -0.70 -1.50 5.12
CA GLY A 275 -1.83 -2.42 5.06
C GLY A 275 -1.31 -3.83 4.81
N ILE A 276 -1.63 -4.78 5.69
CA ILE A 276 -1.35 -6.19 5.45
C ILE A 276 -2.61 -6.92 5.00
N ASP A 277 -2.44 -7.90 4.14
CA ASP A 277 -3.54 -8.71 3.63
C ASP A 277 -3.44 -10.12 4.19
N VAL A 278 -4.55 -10.62 4.74
CA VAL A 278 -4.65 -11.91 5.42
C VAL A 278 -5.82 -12.71 4.87
N ILE A 279 -5.56 -13.93 4.39
CA ILE A 279 -6.59 -14.89 3.97
C ILE A 279 -6.58 -16.05 4.95
N GLY A 280 -7.73 -16.31 5.58
CA GLY A 280 -7.79 -17.30 6.67
C GLY A 280 -6.79 -16.92 7.79
N ASP A 281 -5.80 -17.79 8.01
CA ASP A 281 -4.75 -17.65 9.02
C ASP A 281 -3.39 -17.22 8.44
N TYR A 282 -3.36 -16.76 7.19
CA TYR A 282 -2.11 -16.53 6.46
C TYR A 282 -1.97 -15.13 5.90
N LEU A 283 -0.81 -14.52 6.17
CA LEU A 283 -0.33 -13.30 5.54
C LEU A 283 -0.07 -13.54 4.04
N THR A 284 -0.59 -12.69 3.18
CA THR A 284 -0.45 -12.80 1.72
C THR A 284 0.21 -11.61 1.06
N GLU A 285 0.12 -10.42 1.67
CA GLU A 285 0.76 -9.17 1.18
C GLU A 285 1.09 -8.23 2.35
N VAL A 286 2.15 -7.42 2.16
CA VAL A 286 2.54 -6.31 3.05
C VAL A 286 2.62 -5.05 2.20
N ASN A 287 1.59 -4.21 2.25
CA ASN A 287 1.47 -3.03 1.40
C ASN A 287 1.97 -1.78 2.13
N VAL A 288 3.09 -1.20 1.69
CA VAL A 288 3.73 -0.03 2.29
C VAL A 288 3.68 1.22 1.41
N THR A 289 3.23 1.12 0.16
CA THR A 289 3.15 2.26 -0.78
C THR A 289 1.90 3.12 -0.54
N SER A 290 0.75 2.67 -1.04
CA SER A 290 -0.50 3.43 -0.97
C SER A 290 -1.69 2.57 -0.51
N PRO A 291 -1.61 1.85 0.66
CA PRO A 291 -2.71 1.01 1.11
C PRO A 291 -3.99 1.82 1.32
N THR A 292 -5.12 1.18 1.00
CA THR A 292 -6.47 1.75 1.07
C THR A 292 -7.31 1.04 2.13
N GLY A 293 -8.49 1.59 2.45
CA GLY A 293 -9.44 1.01 3.40
C GLY A 293 -9.79 1.95 4.57
N ILE A 294 -9.16 3.13 4.66
CA ILE A 294 -9.43 4.09 5.75
C ILE A 294 -10.91 4.46 5.77
N ARG A 295 -11.46 4.98 4.69
CA ARG A 295 -12.83 5.53 4.66
C ARG A 295 -13.90 4.46 4.86
N GLU A 296 -13.64 3.23 4.42
CA GLU A 296 -14.54 2.11 4.65
C GLU A 296 -14.61 1.72 6.12
N LEU A 297 -13.45 1.64 6.81
CA LEU A 297 -13.40 1.30 8.23
C LEU A 297 -13.92 2.44 9.10
N ASP A 298 -13.52 3.68 8.82
CA ASP A 298 -13.99 4.86 9.56
C ASP A 298 -15.51 4.93 9.57
N ARG A 299 -16.17 4.77 8.39
CA ARG A 299 -17.64 4.81 8.29
C ARG A 299 -18.34 3.65 8.98
N GLN A 300 -17.74 2.45 8.99
CA GLN A 300 -18.39 1.27 9.55
C GLN A 300 -18.25 1.18 11.07
N PHE A 301 -17.21 1.80 11.63
CA PHE A 301 -16.87 1.65 13.06
C PHE A 301 -16.70 2.99 13.80
N ASP A 302 -17.05 4.10 13.17
CA ASP A 302 -16.90 5.44 13.74
C ASP A 302 -15.46 5.73 14.23
N LEU A 303 -14.48 5.39 13.36
CA LEU A 303 -13.06 5.59 13.61
C LEU A 303 -12.57 6.89 12.98
N ASN A 304 -11.36 7.30 13.35
CA ASN A 304 -10.58 8.33 12.66
C ASN A 304 -9.15 7.83 12.47
N ILE A 305 -8.96 6.93 11.49
CA ILE A 305 -7.67 6.29 11.23
C ILE A 305 -6.64 7.30 10.73
N ALA A 306 -7.06 8.24 9.88
CA ALA A 306 -6.20 9.34 9.45
C ALA A 306 -5.76 10.21 10.65
N GLY A 307 -6.63 10.41 11.65
CA GLY A 307 -6.29 11.08 12.89
C GLY A 307 -5.17 10.39 13.66
N LEU A 308 -5.28 9.07 13.85
CA LEU A 308 -4.22 8.27 14.49
C LEU A 308 -2.88 8.38 13.74
N MET A 309 -2.93 8.36 12.40
CA MET A 309 -1.74 8.54 11.58
C MET A 309 -1.10 9.92 11.78
N PHE A 310 -1.91 10.99 11.83
CA PHE A 310 -1.39 12.34 12.08
C PHE A 310 -0.88 12.53 13.50
N ASP A 311 -1.46 11.87 14.52
CA ASP A 311 -0.90 11.86 15.88
C ASP A 311 0.51 11.24 15.88
N ALA A 312 0.71 10.15 15.13
CA ALA A 312 2.02 9.54 14.95
C ALA A 312 3.00 10.45 14.19
N ILE A 313 2.54 11.15 13.14
CA ILE A 313 3.36 12.16 12.42
C ILE A 313 3.80 13.25 13.38
N GLU A 314 2.86 13.90 14.09
CA GLU A 314 3.14 15.01 15.00
C GLU A 314 4.08 14.62 16.14
N SER A 315 4.09 13.36 16.55
CA SER A 315 5.01 12.87 17.58
C SER A 315 6.48 12.77 17.11
N LYS A 316 6.74 12.85 15.80
CA LYS A 316 8.06 12.67 15.18
C LYS A 316 8.69 13.95 14.62
N ILE A 317 7.94 15.06 14.58
CA ILE A 317 8.37 16.34 14.02
C ILE A 317 8.56 17.43 15.06
#